data_b542e5f166cd0f90a2ace847262854e4
#
_entry.id   b542e5f166cd0f90a2ace847262854e4
#
_cell.length_a   1.000
_cell.length_b   1.000
_cell.length_c   1.000
_cell.angle_alpha   90.00
_cell.angle_beta   90.00
_cell.angle_gamma   90.00
#
_symmetry.space_group_name_H-M   'P 1'
#
loop_
_entity.id
_entity.type
_entity.pdbx_description
1 polymer ?
#
loop_
_entity_poly.entity_id
_entity_poly.type
_entity_poly.pdbx_seq_one_letter_code
_entity_poly.pdbx_strand_id
1 'polypeptide(L)'
;PQVLRSLQQLYSTGRLANTGYLSILPVDQGIEHSAAASFAPNPIYFDSENILKLAIAAGCNAVATTLGVLGSVSRKYAHRIPFIVKLNHNELLTAPNQFDQVMFASVEQAWNLGAVAVGATIYFGSPESTRQIQEVRQAFARAHELGMATILWCYLRSAAFKQDKDYHLAADLTGQANHLGVTIEADIIKQKLPENNQGYGAVAQAIGKSYGKTDKRVYSDLTSDHPIDLTRYQVLNCYCGRAGLINSGGATGSNDFAEAVRTAVINKRAGGSGLISGRKAFQRPFEEGVKLFHAIQDVYLSEEVTIA
;
A
#
# COMPACT_ATOMS: atom_id res chain seq x y z
N PRO A 1 4.62 -7.65 22.13
CA PRO A 1 3.27 -7.35 22.65
C PRO A 1 2.77 -5.94 22.29
N GLN A 2 3.64 -4.90 22.32
CA GLN A 2 3.21 -3.52 22.04
C GLN A 2 2.80 -3.32 20.57
N VAL A 3 3.50 -3.92 19.62
CA VAL A 3 3.13 -3.90 18.19
C VAL A 3 1.75 -4.54 17.97
N LEU A 4 1.45 -5.64 18.68
CA LEU A 4 0.14 -6.29 18.58
C LEU A 4 -1.00 -5.36 19.03
N ARG A 5 -0.76 -4.49 20.02
CA ARG A 5 -1.73 -3.48 20.44
C ARG A 5 -1.98 -2.43 19.33
N SER A 6 -0.93 -1.99 18.65
CA SER A 6 -1.05 -1.06 17.54
C SER A 6 -1.77 -1.71 16.35
N LEU A 7 -1.46 -2.96 16.03
CA LEU A 7 -2.20 -3.74 15.04
C LEU A 7 -3.67 -3.91 15.44
N GLN A 8 -3.94 -4.21 16.72
CA GLN A 8 -5.32 -4.29 17.22
C GLN A 8 -6.09 -2.98 17.00
N GLN A 9 -5.47 -1.82 17.24
CA GLN A 9 -6.12 -0.53 16.98
C GLN A 9 -6.50 -0.38 15.50
N LEU A 10 -5.61 -0.76 14.57
CA LEU A 10 -5.91 -0.75 13.15
C LEU A 10 -7.09 -1.67 12.81
N TYR A 11 -7.07 -2.92 13.29
CA TYR A 11 -8.07 -3.93 12.97
C TYR A 11 -9.38 -3.80 13.76
N SER A 12 -9.43 -3.03 14.84
CA SER A 12 -10.64 -2.82 15.66
C SER A 12 -11.33 -1.48 15.43
N THR A 13 -10.88 -0.70 14.44
CA THR A 13 -11.46 0.60 14.10
C THR A 13 -12.27 0.51 12.80
N GLY A 14 -13.27 1.39 12.67
CA GLY A 14 -14.04 1.58 11.45
C GLY A 14 -15.08 0.49 11.19
N ARG A 15 -15.59 0.46 9.96
CA ARG A 15 -16.69 -0.43 9.56
C ARG A 15 -16.26 -1.90 9.46
N LEU A 16 -14.95 -2.16 9.20
CA LEU A 16 -14.38 -3.51 9.18
C LEU A 16 -13.79 -3.94 10.54
N ALA A 17 -14.14 -3.26 11.61
CA ALA A 17 -13.63 -3.60 12.95
C ALA A 17 -13.84 -5.08 13.30
N ASN A 18 -12.78 -5.72 13.77
CA ASN A 18 -12.74 -7.11 14.22
C ASN A 18 -13.04 -8.19 13.15
N THR A 19 -13.00 -7.83 11.87
CA THR A 19 -13.18 -8.79 10.77
C THR A 19 -11.87 -9.42 10.29
N GLY A 20 -10.72 -8.86 10.68
CA GLY A 20 -9.41 -9.23 10.14
C GLY A 20 -9.08 -8.54 8.81
N TYR A 21 -9.90 -7.59 8.36
CA TYR A 21 -9.67 -6.83 7.14
C TYR A 21 -9.49 -5.34 7.41
N LEU A 22 -8.80 -4.65 6.48
CA LEU A 22 -8.49 -3.24 6.55
C LEU A 22 -9.05 -2.48 5.34
N SER A 23 -9.61 -1.31 5.61
CA SER A 23 -9.98 -0.30 4.63
C SER A 23 -9.28 1.01 5.02
N ILE A 24 -8.29 1.43 4.22
CA ILE A 24 -7.40 2.55 4.55
C ILE A 24 -7.55 3.64 3.50
N LEU A 25 -7.67 4.90 3.94
CA LEU A 25 -7.58 6.07 3.08
C LEU A 25 -6.14 6.60 3.09
N PRO A 26 -5.36 6.45 2.00
CA PRO A 26 -4.05 7.07 1.90
C PRO A 26 -4.17 8.45 1.24
N VAL A 27 -3.58 9.46 1.85
CA VAL A 27 -3.42 10.79 1.26
C VAL A 27 -2.03 11.32 1.57
N ASP A 28 -1.07 10.95 0.75
CA ASP A 28 0.28 11.50 0.70
C ASP A 28 0.49 12.37 -0.57
N GLN A 29 -0.61 12.79 -1.18
CA GLN A 29 -0.62 13.64 -2.36
C GLN A 29 -0.11 15.04 -2.02
N GLY A 30 0.49 15.66 -3.03
CA GLY A 30 1.29 16.87 -2.86
C GLY A 30 2.78 16.58 -2.75
N ILE A 31 3.16 15.32 -2.55
CA ILE A 31 4.55 14.83 -2.56
C ILE A 31 4.74 13.73 -3.61
N GLU A 32 3.99 12.62 -3.54
CA GLU A 32 4.07 11.52 -4.52
C GLU A 32 3.44 11.88 -5.89
N HIS A 33 2.50 12.82 -5.89
CA HIS A 33 1.91 13.47 -7.06
C HIS A 33 1.73 14.94 -6.73
N SER A 34 1.78 15.83 -7.72
CA SER A 34 1.61 17.26 -7.45
C SER A 34 0.28 17.53 -6.73
N ALA A 35 0.28 18.50 -5.82
CA ALA A 35 -0.92 18.89 -5.08
C ALA A 35 -2.05 19.30 -6.03
N ALA A 36 -1.74 20.06 -7.08
CA ALA A 36 -2.72 20.48 -8.07
C ALA A 36 -3.37 19.30 -8.79
N ALA A 37 -2.58 18.38 -9.33
CA ALA A 37 -3.11 17.19 -10.01
C ALA A 37 -3.95 16.30 -9.07
N SER A 38 -3.64 16.30 -7.79
CA SER A 38 -4.31 15.50 -6.80
C SER A 38 -5.62 16.11 -6.33
N PHE A 39 -5.64 17.40 -6.03
CA PHE A 39 -6.76 18.05 -5.35
C PHE A 39 -7.60 18.97 -6.23
N ALA A 40 -7.13 19.39 -7.43
CA ALA A 40 -7.94 20.21 -8.33
C ALA A 40 -9.29 19.58 -8.71
N PRO A 41 -9.42 18.24 -8.89
CA PRO A 41 -10.72 17.61 -9.13
C PRO A 41 -11.75 17.82 -8.01
N ASN A 42 -11.29 17.95 -6.76
CA ASN A 42 -12.12 18.32 -5.61
C ASN A 42 -11.32 19.18 -4.62
N PRO A 43 -11.34 20.52 -4.78
CA PRO A 43 -10.46 21.43 -4.04
C PRO A 43 -10.67 21.47 -2.52
N ILE A 44 -11.80 20.95 -2.00
CA ILE A 44 -12.02 20.90 -0.55
C ILE A 44 -10.92 20.11 0.17
N TYR A 45 -10.25 19.18 -0.52
CA TYR A 45 -9.20 18.33 0.05
C TYR A 45 -7.81 18.95 0.06
N PHE A 46 -7.65 20.21 -0.40
CA PHE A 46 -6.49 21.02 -0.01
C PHE A 46 -6.47 21.26 1.50
N ASP A 47 -7.64 21.33 2.15
CA ASP A 47 -7.75 21.26 3.59
C ASP A 47 -7.68 19.80 4.06
N SER A 48 -6.59 19.43 4.70
CA SER A 48 -6.36 18.07 5.20
C SER A 48 -7.40 17.61 6.23
N GLU A 49 -8.07 18.53 6.93
CA GLU A 49 -9.16 18.16 7.85
C GLU A 49 -10.33 17.48 7.12
N ASN A 50 -10.63 17.87 5.89
CA ASN A 50 -11.67 17.24 5.10
C ASN A 50 -11.34 15.80 4.68
N ILE A 51 -10.04 15.48 4.55
CA ILE A 51 -9.57 14.11 4.34
C ILE A 51 -9.92 13.22 5.54
N LEU A 52 -9.69 13.75 6.76
CA LEU A 52 -10.01 13.03 8.00
C LEU A 52 -11.52 12.84 8.15
N LYS A 53 -12.31 13.88 7.83
CA LYS A 53 -13.78 13.78 7.83
C LYS A 53 -14.26 12.70 6.86
N LEU A 54 -13.69 12.63 5.65
CA LEU A 54 -14.00 11.57 4.68
C LEU A 54 -13.69 10.19 5.24
N ALA A 55 -12.49 9.98 5.78
CA ALA A 55 -12.09 8.68 6.32
C ALA A 55 -13.01 8.21 7.46
N ILE A 56 -13.37 9.13 8.35
CA ILE A 56 -14.26 8.84 9.50
C ILE A 56 -15.68 8.55 9.00
N ALA A 57 -16.24 9.37 8.13
CA ALA A 57 -17.57 9.17 7.56
C ALA A 57 -17.67 7.86 6.76
N ALA A 58 -16.61 7.52 6.04
CA ALA A 58 -16.51 6.28 5.28
C ALA A 58 -16.25 5.04 6.15
N GLY A 59 -16.03 5.21 7.46
CA GLY A 59 -15.73 4.09 8.36
C GLY A 59 -14.41 3.39 8.06
N CYS A 60 -13.38 4.13 7.62
CA CYS A 60 -12.05 3.58 7.38
C CYS A 60 -11.40 3.11 8.69
N ASN A 61 -10.56 2.08 8.62
CA ASN A 61 -9.76 1.60 9.75
C ASN A 61 -8.63 2.58 10.12
N ALA A 62 -8.08 3.29 9.13
CA ALA A 62 -6.96 4.21 9.33
C ALA A 62 -6.85 5.22 8.20
N VAL A 63 -6.09 6.29 8.47
CA VAL A 63 -5.59 7.21 7.45
C VAL A 63 -4.07 7.06 7.35
N ALA A 64 -3.57 6.85 6.13
CA ALA A 64 -2.14 6.89 5.84
C ALA A 64 -1.79 8.24 5.22
N THR A 65 -0.92 9.03 5.87
CA THR A 65 -0.64 10.40 5.48
C THR A 65 0.78 10.85 5.83
N THR A 66 1.09 12.11 5.56
CA THR A 66 2.39 12.71 5.89
C THR A 66 2.45 13.16 7.35
N LEU A 67 3.67 13.35 7.85
CA LEU A 67 3.88 13.91 9.19
C LEU A 67 3.25 15.31 9.33
N GLY A 68 3.36 16.15 8.30
CA GLY A 68 2.81 17.51 8.32
C GLY A 68 1.29 17.54 8.46
N VAL A 69 0.59 16.62 7.77
CA VAL A 69 -0.87 16.48 7.92
C VAL A 69 -1.21 16.04 9.35
N LEU A 70 -0.59 14.98 9.86
CA LEU A 70 -0.84 14.53 11.23
C LEU A 70 -0.56 15.67 12.24
N GLY A 71 0.56 16.38 12.10
CA GLY A 71 0.90 17.50 12.99
C GLY A 71 -0.16 18.60 13.02
N SER A 72 -0.77 18.88 11.87
CA SER A 72 -1.82 19.92 11.78
C SER A 72 -3.17 19.50 12.40
N VAL A 73 -3.46 18.21 12.52
CA VAL A 73 -4.78 17.70 12.95
C VAL A 73 -4.75 16.80 14.18
N SER A 74 -3.57 16.46 14.72
CA SER A 74 -3.40 15.42 15.74
C SER A 74 -4.26 15.64 16.98
N ARG A 75 -4.35 16.86 17.50
CA ARG A 75 -5.16 17.20 18.68
C ARG A 75 -6.64 16.90 18.51
N LYS A 76 -7.16 17.02 17.29
CA LYS A 76 -8.56 16.79 16.97
C LYS A 76 -8.87 15.33 16.60
N TYR A 77 -7.92 14.62 16.01
CA TYR A 77 -8.21 13.39 15.29
C TYR A 77 -7.38 12.17 15.69
N ALA A 78 -6.21 12.31 16.32
CA ALA A 78 -5.37 11.15 16.66
C ALA A 78 -6.06 10.13 17.59
N HIS A 79 -7.03 10.57 18.38
CA HIS A 79 -7.86 9.72 19.25
C HIS A 79 -9.14 9.20 18.58
N ARG A 80 -9.44 9.63 17.35
CA ARG A 80 -10.69 9.31 16.64
C ARG A 80 -10.51 8.28 15.51
N ILE A 81 -9.33 8.26 14.92
CA ILE A 81 -8.98 7.34 13.86
C ILE A 81 -7.46 7.06 13.93
N PRO A 82 -7.03 5.80 13.76
CA PRO A 82 -5.62 5.45 13.70
C PRO A 82 -4.90 6.14 12.54
N PHE A 83 -3.68 6.62 12.79
CA PHE A 83 -2.81 7.21 11.77
C PHE A 83 -1.64 6.30 11.45
N ILE A 84 -1.35 6.18 10.15
CA ILE A 84 -0.15 5.60 9.58
C ILE A 84 0.64 6.76 8.99
N VAL A 85 1.81 7.07 9.54
CA VAL A 85 2.66 8.14 8.98
C VAL A 85 3.64 7.54 7.99
N LYS A 86 3.54 7.97 6.73
CA LYS A 86 4.52 7.62 5.71
C LYS A 86 5.78 8.46 5.90
N LEU A 87 6.91 7.79 6.17
CA LEU A 87 8.16 8.43 6.57
C LEU A 87 8.97 8.98 5.40
N ASN A 88 8.91 8.31 4.24
CA ASN A 88 9.69 8.69 3.07
C ASN A 88 8.82 8.97 1.84
N HIS A 89 9.32 9.81 0.97
CA HIS A 89 8.62 10.25 -0.24
C HIS A 89 9.60 10.51 -1.38
N ASN A 90 9.10 10.41 -2.62
CA ASN A 90 9.81 10.87 -3.79
C ASN A 90 9.67 12.40 -3.91
N GLU A 91 10.79 13.10 -3.99
CA GLU A 91 10.81 14.55 -4.23
C GLU A 91 10.51 14.82 -5.72
N LEU A 92 9.37 15.46 -6.00
CA LEU A 92 8.84 15.61 -7.37
C LEU A 92 9.49 16.71 -8.19
N LEU A 93 10.18 17.66 -7.56
CA LEU A 93 10.78 18.80 -8.26
C LEU A 93 12.13 18.43 -8.88
N THR A 94 12.76 17.35 -8.45
CA THR A 94 13.98 16.84 -9.07
C THR A 94 13.68 16.31 -10.48
N ALA A 95 14.38 16.85 -11.48
CA ALA A 95 14.23 16.46 -12.87
C ALA A 95 15.62 16.13 -13.50
N PRO A 96 15.76 14.96 -14.17
CA PRO A 96 14.76 13.90 -14.30
C PRO A 96 14.52 13.18 -12.98
N ASN A 97 13.29 12.64 -12.80
CA ASN A 97 12.95 11.88 -11.61
C ASN A 97 13.83 10.61 -11.51
N GLN A 98 14.53 10.46 -10.40
CA GLN A 98 15.44 9.34 -10.16
C GLN A 98 14.78 8.18 -9.39
N PHE A 99 13.48 8.26 -9.11
CA PHE A 99 12.75 7.28 -8.29
C PHE A 99 13.40 7.08 -6.92
N ASP A 100 13.88 8.16 -6.34
CA ASP A 100 14.42 8.16 -4.99
C ASP A 100 13.31 8.36 -3.95
N GLN A 101 13.45 7.69 -2.83
CA GLN A 101 12.60 7.85 -1.66
C GLN A 101 13.46 8.43 -0.53
N VAL A 102 13.17 9.65 -0.15
CA VAL A 102 13.92 10.42 0.86
C VAL A 102 13.13 10.46 2.15
N MET A 103 13.79 10.33 3.29
CA MET A 103 13.15 10.41 4.61
C MET A 103 12.72 11.85 4.92
N PHE A 104 11.41 12.07 5.06
CA PHE A 104 10.79 13.34 5.42
C PHE A 104 10.39 13.40 6.90
N ALA A 105 10.35 12.26 7.57
CA ALA A 105 9.95 12.17 8.97
C ALA A 105 10.75 11.09 9.71
N SER A 106 10.89 11.23 11.01
CA SER A 106 11.38 10.18 11.88
C SER A 106 10.25 9.40 12.54
N VAL A 107 10.56 8.22 13.04
CA VAL A 107 9.63 7.37 13.78
C VAL A 107 9.18 8.04 15.06
N GLU A 108 10.10 8.69 15.78
CA GLU A 108 9.83 9.43 17.02
C GLU A 108 8.87 10.58 16.81
N GLN A 109 9.01 11.33 15.72
CA GLN A 109 8.07 12.41 15.39
C GLN A 109 6.65 11.86 15.19
N ALA A 110 6.50 10.75 14.45
CA ALA A 110 5.22 10.10 14.23
C ALA A 110 4.61 9.59 15.54
N TRP A 111 5.42 8.93 16.36
CA TRP A 111 5.01 8.40 17.66
C TRP A 111 4.55 9.52 18.61
N ASN A 112 5.31 10.60 18.72
CA ASN A 112 5.00 11.75 19.58
C ASN A 112 3.69 12.45 19.19
N LEU A 113 3.28 12.39 17.91
CA LEU A 113 2.02 12.93 17.42
C LEU A 113 0.84 11.95 17.51
N GLY A 114 1.06 10.75 18.05
CA GLY A 114 0.03 9.76 18.30
C GLY A 114 -0.27 8.81 17.13
N ALA A 115 0.64 8.65 16.17
CA ALA A 115 0.52 7.62 15.14
C ALA A 115 0.66 6.22 15.77
N VAL A 116 -0.13 5.26 15.26
CA VAL A 116 -0.08 3.86 15.69
C VAL A 116 0.81 3.01 14.79
N ALA A 117 1.09 3.52 13.60
CA ALA A 117 1.93 2.84 12.62
C ALA A 117 2.76 3.84 11.83
N VAL A 118 3.85 3.35 11.28
CA VAL A 118 4.62 4.05 10.26
C VAL A 118 4.59 3.29 8.95
N GLY A 119 4.72 4.01 7.86
CA GLY A 119 4.82 3.45 6.53
C GLY A 119 6.04 3.98 5.79
N ALA A 120 6.53 3.22 4.84
CA ALA A 120 7.60 3.66 3.94
C ALA A 120 7.41 3.05 2.55
N THR A 121 8.04 3.65 1.56
CA THR A 121 8.15 3.08 0.21
C THR A 121 9.58 2.62 -0.02
N ILE A 122 9.73 1.45 -0.62
CA ILE A 122 10.97 1.04 -1.27
C ILE A 122 10.70 0.86 -2.75
N TYR A 123 11.51 1.50 -3.58
CA TYR A 123 11.54 1.27 -5.02
C TYR A 123 12.58 0.19 -5.36
N PHE A 124 12.18 -1.07 -5.16
CA PHE A 124 13.06 -2.21 -5.46
C PHE A 124 13.51 -2.20 -6.92
N GLY A 125 14.80 -2.45 -7.14
CA GLY A 125 15.42 -2.44 -8.46
C GLY A 125 15.82 -1.04 -8.97
N SER A 126 15.52 0.03 -8.25
CA SER A 126 16.06 1.36 -8.55
C SER A 126 17.55 1.47 -8.15
N PRO A 127 18.30 2.43 -8.69
CA PRO A 127 19.68 2.67 -8.25
C PRO A 127 19.80 2.91 -6.74
N GLU A 128 18.74 3.49 -6.12
CA GLU A 128 18.71 3.85 -4.71
C GLU A 128 18.15 2.75 -3.79
N SER A 129 17.75 1.59 -4.34
CA SER A 129 17.05 0.56 -3.59
C SER A 129 17.86 0.04 -2.38
N THR A 130 19.17 -0.08 -2.51
CA THR A 130 20.05 -0.54 -1.41
C THR A 130 20.01 0.41 -0.22
N ARG A 131 20.12 1.71 -0.45
CA ARG A 131 20.03 2.74 0.59
C ARG A 131 18.63 2.76 1.21
N GLN A 132 17.59 2.73 0.38
CA GLN A 132 16.19 2.72 0.85
C GLN A 132 15.91 1.50 1.74
N ILE A 133 16.42 0.31 1.39
CA ILE A 133 16.28 -0.89 2.23
C ILE A 133 16.94 -0.66 3.61
N GLN A 134 18.14 -0.10 3.64
CA GLN A 134 18.86 0.14 4.90
C GLN A 134 18.12 1.15 5.79
N GLU A 135 17.68 2.28 5.23
CA GLU A 135 16.95 3.33 5.96
C GLU A 135 15.60 2.82 6.49
N VAL A 136 14.84 2.15 5.65
CA VAL A 136 13.51 1.62 6.02
C VAL A 136 13.63 0.52 7.07
N ARG A 137 14.60 -0.41 6.93
CA ARG A 137 14.84 -1.43 7.94
C ARG A 137 15.17 -0.82 9.31
N GLN A 138 16.00 0.22 9.35
CA GLN A 138 16.31 0.91 10.61
C GLN A 138 15.08 1.58 11.20
N ALA A 139 14.28 2.25 10.37
CA ALA A 139 13.03 2.87 10.81
C ALA A 139 12.02 1.83 11.32
N PHE A 140 11.88 0.68 10.66
CA PHE A 140 10.96 -0.38 11.09
C PHE A 140 11.40 -1.01 12.41
N ALA A 141 12.70 -1.30 12.58
CA ALA A 141 13.22 -1.76 13.87
C ALA A 141 12.89 -0.76 14.99
N ARG A 142 13.10 0.52 14.74
CA ARG A 142 12.78 1.57 15.72
C ARG A 142 11.28 1.69 16.00
N ALA A 143 10.44 1.53 14.98
CA ALA A 143 8.99 1.52 15.15
C ALA A 143 8.54 0.36 16.06
N HIS A 144 9.06 -0.83 15.85
CA HIS A 144 8.78 -2.00 16.70
C HIS A 144 9.24 -1.78 18.15
N GLU A 145 10.40 -1.17 18.39
CA GLU A 145 10.85 -0.80 19.74
C GLU A 145 9.84 0.13 20.45
N LEU A 146 9.23 1.07 19.72
CA LEU A 146 8.20 1.98 20.23
C LEU A 146 6.79 1.37 20.23
N GLY A 147 6.65 0.13 19.77
CA GLY A 147 5.37 -0.59 19.72
C GLY A 147 4.44 -0.16 18.58
N MET A 148 4.98 0.46 17.53
CA MET A 148 4.24 0.85 16.33
C MET A 148 4.24 -0.29 15.31
N ALA A 149 3.15 -0.42 14.55
CA ALA A 149 3.10 -1.31 13.40
C ALA A 149 3.82 -0.71 12.18
N THR A 150 4.22 -1.56 11.25
CA THR A 150 4.98 -1.16 10.05
C THR A 150 4.29 -1.59 8.76
N ILE A 151 4.21 -0.67 7.79
CA ILE A 151 3.55 -0.92 6.51
C ILE A 151 4.49 -0.53 5.38
N LEU A 152 4.79 -1.48 4.47
CA LEU A 152 5.69 -1.22 3.36
C LEU A 152 4.94 -1.09 2.03
N TRP A 153 5.10 0.03 1.34
CA TRP A 153 4.77 0.20 -0.07
C TRP A 153 5.86 -0.49 -0.90
N CYS A 154 5.62 -1.73 -1.30
CA CYS A 154 6.54 -2.56 -2.05
C CYS A 154 6.41 -2.28 -3.55
N TYR A 155 7.17 -1.33 -4.06
CA TYR A 155 7.12 -1.00 -5.48
C TYR A 155 8.39 -1.40 -6.21
N LEU A 156 8.23 -1.75 -7.48
CA LEU A 156 9.33 -1.98 -8.38
C LEU A 156 9.62 -0.71 -9.18
N ARG A 157 10.88 -0.35 -9.34
CA ARG A 157 11.31 0.72 -10.22
C ARG A 157 12.68 0.38 -10.82
N SER A 158 12.69 0.04 -12.09
CA SER A 158 13.94 -0.18 -12.84
C SER A 158 13.67 0.03 -14.32
N ALA A 159 14.61 0.63 -15.03
CA ALA A 159 14.55 0.72 -16.48
C ALA A 159 14.54 -0.70 -17.12
N ALA A 160 15.21 -1.67 -16.49
CA ALA A 160 15.23 -3.06 -16.94
C ALA A 160 13.86 -3.76 -16.88
N PHE A 161 12.88 -3.23 -16.12
CA PHE A 161 11.53 -3.78 -16.05
C PHE A 161 10.59 -3.22 -17.11
N LYS A 162 11.05 -2.30 -17.95
CA LYS A 162 10.29 -1.73 -19.06
C LYS A 162 10.97 -2.09 -20.38
N GLN A 163 10.41 -3.09 -21.04
CA GLN A 163 10.90 -3.63 -22.32
C GLN A 163 9.83 -3.46 -23.41
N ASP A 164 9.46 -4.52 -24.09
CA ASP A 164 8.30 -4.59 -24.99
C ASP A 164 6.98 -4.32 -24.26
N LYS A 165 6.96 -4.65 -22.96
CA LYS A 165 5.87 -4.40 -22.01
C LYS A 165 6.41 -3.78 -20.73
N ASP A 166 5.50 -3.36 -19.86
CA ASP A 166 5.83 -2.93 -18.50
C ASP A 166 5.71 -4.11 -17.53
N TYR A 167 6.86 -4.61 -17.05
CA TYR A 167 6.95 -5.75 -16.13
C TYR A 167 6.95 -5.33 -14.64
N HIS A 168 6.73 -4.07 -14.31
CA HIS A 168 6.65 -3.62 -12.92
C HIS A 168 5.48 -4.24 -12.12
N LEU A 169 4.53 -4.87 -12.80
CA LEU A 169 3.42 -5.58 -12.18
C LEU A 169 3.52 -7.10 -12.34
N ALA A 170 4.63 -7.62 -12.86
CA ALA A 170 4.82 -9.06 -13.01
C ALA A 170 4.65 -9.77 -11.64
N ALA A 171 3.88 -10.86 -11.61
CA ALA A 171 3.59 -11.59 -10.38
C ALA A 171 4.86 -12.13 -9.72
N ASP A 172 5.82 -12.64 -10.50
CA ASP A 172 7.10 -13.15 -10.02
C ASP A 172 7.96 -12.04 -9.38
N LEU A 173 8.05 -10.87 -10.00
CA LEU A 173 8.83 -9.74 -9.49
C LEU A 173 8.13 -9.08 -8.28
N THR A 174 6.81 -8.88 -8.33
CA THR A 174 6.07 -8.29 -7.20
C THR A 174 6.02 -9.23 -6.00
N GLY A 175 5.91 -10.54 -6.22
CA GLY A 175 6.05 -11.53 -5.17
C GLY A 175 7.42 -11.46 -4.50
N GLN A 176 8.50 -11.39 -5.27
CA GLN A 176 9.85 -11.23 -4.71
C GLN A 176 9.99 -9.92 -3.92
N ALA A 177 9.44 -8.81 -4.40
CA ALA A 177 9.44 -7.55 -3.66
C ALA A 177 8.72 -7.69 -2.31
N ASN A 178 7.57 -8.37 -2.27
CA ASN A 178 6.85 -8.65 -1.02
C ASN A 178 7.71 -9.46 -0.05
N HIS A 179 8.40 -10.50 -0.56
CA HIS A 179 9.29 -11.33 0.28
C HIS A 179 10.44 -10.52 0.88
N LEU A 180 11.03 -9.61 0.10
CA LEU A 180 12.04 -8.67 0.62
C LEU A 180 11.45 -7.74 1.68
N GLY A 181 10.22 -7.26 1.47
CA GLY A 181 9.54 -6.39 2.42
C GLY A 181 9.27 -7.06 3.77
N VAL A 182 8.77 -8.30 3.78
CA VAL A 182 8.55 -9.02 5.05
C VAL A 182 9.86 -9.45 5.69
N THR A 183 10.94 -9.62 4.94
CA THR A 183 12.27 -9.93 5.47
C THR A 183 12.84 -8.78 6.33
N ILE A 184 12.44 -7.54 6.07
CA ILE A 184 12.81 -6.37 6.89
C ILE A 184 11.74 -6.02 7.93
N GLU A 185 10.89 -6.99 8.29
CA GLU A 185 9.87 -6.89 9.33
C GLU A 185 8.73 -5.90 9.04
N ALA A 186 8.26 -5.83 7.77
CA ALA A 186 6.99 -5.20 7.50
C ALA A 186 5.84 -6.08 8.01
N ASP A 187 4.99 -5.54 8.89
CA ASP A 187 3.77 -6.22 9.37
C ASP A 187 2.71 -6.32 8.29
N ILE A 188 2.65 -5.32 7.42
CA ILE A 188 1.70 -5.23 6.31
C ILE A 188 2.43 -4.79 5.05
N ILE A 189 2.20 -5.51 3.97
CA ILE A 189 2.68 -5.17 2.62
C ILE A 189 1.56 -4.49 1.84
N LYS A 190 1.85 -3.33 1.26
CA LYS A 190 1.01 -2.72 0.25
C LYS A 190 1.61 -3.00 -1.13
N GLN A 191 0.83 -3.63 -1.99
CA GLN A 191 1.25 -3.98 -3.35
C GLN A 191 0.14 -3.66 -4.36
N LYS A 192 0.49 -3.50 -5.64
CA LYS A 192 -0.47 -3.46 -6.74
C LYS A 192 -0.92 -4.87 -7.09
N LEU A 193 -2.10 -5.00 -7.71
CA LEU A 193 -2.50 -6.28 -8.30
C LEU A 193 -1.48 -6.73 -9.36
N PRO A 194 -1.11 -8.01 -9.37
CA PRO A 194 -0.09 -8.53 -10.26
C PRO A 194 -0.64 -8.92 -11.63
N GLU A 195 0.27 -9.04 -12.59
CA GLU A 195 0.03 -9.52 -13.95
C GLU A 195 0.84 -10.78 -14.24
N ASN A 196 0.32 -11.68 -15.08
CA ASN A 196 1.06 -12.86 -15.52
C ASN A 196 1.85 -12.56 -16.79
N ASN A 197 3.08 -12.06 -16.65
CA ASN A 197 3.92 -11.65 -17.77
C ASN A 197 5.39 -12.05 -17.64
N GLN A 198 5.76 -12.94 -16.70
CA GLN A 198 7.09 -13.55 -16.57
C GLN A 198 8.24 -12.53 -16.55
N GLY A 199 8.22 -11.62 -15.58
CA GLY A 199 9.16 -10.51 -15.51
C GLY A 199 10.63 -10.93 -15.37
N TYR A 200 10.95 -12.01 -14.65
CA TYR A 200 12.34 -12.50 -14.55
C TYR A 200 12.88 -12.92 -15.93
N GLY A 201 12.07 -13.58 -16.74
CA GLY A 201 12.45 -14.01 -18.09
C GLY A 201 12.70 -12.81 -19.02
N ALA A 202 11.82 -11.82 -19.00
CA ALA A 202 11.96 -10.60 -19.77
C ALA A 202 13.23 -9.82 -19.40
N VAL A 203 13.51 -9.65 -18.10
CA VAL A 203 14.71 -8.96 -17.65
C VAL A 203 15.97 -9.73 -18.05
N ALA A 204 15.99 -11.06 -17.88
CA ALA A 204 17.12 -11.90 -18.29
C ALA A 204 17.42 -11.77 -19.79
N GLN A 205 16.39 -11.74 -20.61
CA GLN A 205 16.52 -11.52 -22.06
C GLN A 205 17.09 -10.13 -22.36
N ALA A 206 16.57 -9.10 -21.72
CA ALA A 206 16.99 -7.72 -21.97
C ALA A 206 18.45 -7.45 -21.61
N ILE A 207 18.96 -8.03 -20.52
CA ILE A 207 20.34 -7.86 -20.10
C ILE A 207 21.30 -8.90 -20.70
N GLY A 208 20.80 -9.84 -21.49
CA GLY A 208 21.60 -10.87 -22.17
C GLY A 208 22.30 -11.86 -21.24
N LYS A 209 21.78 -12.05 -20.02
CA LYS A 209 22.34 -12.97 -19.01
C LYS A 209 21.29 -13.43 -18.02
N SER A 210 21.58 -14.49 -17.25
CA SER A 210 20.74 -14.97 -16.17
C SER A 210 20.42 -13.82 -15.17
N TYR A 211 19.14 -13.74 -14.79
CA TYR A 211 18.62 -12.78 -13.82
C TYR A 211 17.72 -13.49 -12.82
N GLY A 212 17.95 -13.24 -11.58
CA GLY A 212 17.18 -13.84 -10.49
C GLY A 212 17.22 -15.33 -10.46
N LYS A 213 17.27 -16.23 -9.83
CA LYS A 213 17.23 -17.70 -9.91
C LYS A 213 15.79 -18.18 -9.65
N THR A 214 14.87 -17.88 -10.57
CA THR A 214 13.49 -18.32 -10.41
C THR A 214 13.30 -19.79 -10.80
N ASP A 215 12.24 -20.41 -10.29
CA ASP A 215 11.82 -21.77 -10.66
C ASP A 215 10.63 -21.70 -11.62
N LYS A 216 10.60 -22.54 -12.64
CA LYS A 216 9.53 -22.57 -13.66
C LYS A 216 8.16 -22.89 -13.07
N ARG A 217 8.10 -23.56 -11.92
CA ARG A 217 6.84 -23.83 -11.21
C ARG A 217 6.10 -22.57 -10.75
N VAL A 218 6.76 -21.42 -10.69
CA VAL A 218 6.06 -20.13 -10.48
C VAL A 218 4.97 -19.94 -11.52
N TYR A 219 5.20 -20.38 -12.77
CA TYR A 219 4.31 -20.15 -13.90
C TYR A 219 3.37 -21.31 -14.20
N SER A 220 3.63 -22.53 -13.68
CA SER A 220 2.82 -23.72 -13.91
C SER A 220 1.99 -24.16 -12.72
N ASP A 221 2.53 -24.00 -11.50
CA ASP A 221 1.96 -24.61 -10.30
C ASP A 221 1.54 -23.56 -9.25
N LEU A 222 2.29 -22.45 -9.16
CA LEU A 222 2.10 -21.42 -8.12
C LEU A 222 1.28 -20.23 -8.60
N THR A 223 1.11 -20.06 -9.88
CA THR A 223 0.25 -19.04 -10.51
C THR A 223 -0.54 -19.64 -11.67
N SER A 224 -1.60 -18.95 -12.07
CA SER A 224 -2.32 -19.15 -13.31
C SER A 224 -2.57 -17.80 -13.98
N ASP A 225 -3.36 -17.74 -15.05
CA ASP A 225 -3.80 -16.48 -15.65
C ASP A 225 -4.91 -15.81 -14.83
N HIS A 226 -5.41 -16.46 -13.78
CA HIS A 226 -6.49 -15.94 -12.97
C HIS A 226 -5.96 -14.92 -11.92
N PRO A 227 -6.54 -13.72 -11.82
CA PRO A 227 -6.02 -12.68 -10.93
C PRO A 227 -6.02 -13.05 -9.44
N ILE A 228 -6.90 -13.94 -8.99
CA ILE A 228 -6.91 -14.45 -7.62
C ILE A 228 -5.64 -15.27 -7.34
N ASP A 229 -5.27 -16.16 -8.25
CA ASP A 229 -4.07 -17.01 -8.09
C ASP A 229 -2.78 -16.19 -8.15
N LEU A 230 -2.72 -15.22 -9.05
CA LEU A 230 -1.61 -14.26 -9.12
C LEU A 230 -1.46 -13.48 -7.81
N THR A 231 -2.56 -13.00 -7.25
CA THR A 231 -2.55 -12.27 -5.97
C THR A 231 -2.25 -13.21 -4.79
N ARG A 232 -2.71 -14.46 -4.86
CA ARG A 232 -2.35 -15.49 -3.86
C ARG A 232 -0.85 -15.74 -3.84
N TYR A 233 -0.19 -15.74 -4.98
CA TYR A 233 1.27 -15.83 -5.03
C TYR A 233 1.94 -14.66 -4.28
N GLN A 234 1.37 -13.44 -4.35
CA GLN A 234 1.83 -12.32 -3.51
C GLN A 234 1.61 -12.60 -2.01
N VAL A 235 0.48 -13.22 -1.61
CA VAL A 235 0.21 -13.62 -0.22
C VAL A 235 1.20 -14.70 0.25
N LEU A 236 1.52 -15.68 -0.60
CA LEU A 236 2.54 -16.69 -0.27
C LEU A 236 3.89 -16.04 0.05
N ASN A 237 4.26 -15.00 -0.69
CA ASN A 237 5.48 -14.22 -0.46
C ASN A 237 5.39 -13.27 0.74
N CYS A 238 4.25 -13.12 1.37
CA CYS A 238 4.08 -12.49 2.68
C CYS A 238 4.13 -13.53 3.82
N TYR A 239 5.08 -14.48 3.75
CA TYR A 239 5.24 -15.61 4.66
C TYR A 239 3.92 -16.38 4.86
N CYS A 240 3.27 -16.75 3.75
CA CYS A 240 1.98 -17.44 3.73
C CYS A 240 0.89 -16.67 4.52
N GLY A 241 0.85 -15.34 4.37
CA GLY A 241 -0.13 -14.48 5.01
C GLY A 241 0.16 -14.16 6.49
N ARG A 242 1.35 -14.48 7.01
CA ARG A 242 1.76 -14.05 8.37
C ARG A 242 1.99 -12.55 8.46
N ALA A 243 2.42 -11.92 7.37
CA ALA A 243 2.30 -10.48 7.18
C ALA A 243 1.08 -10.19 6.31
N GLY A 244 0.34 -9.11 6.61
CA GLY A 244 -0.85 -8.74 5.84
C GLY A 244 -0.51 -8.28 4.43
N LEU A 245 -1.39 -8.55 3.45
CA LEU A 245 -1.30 -7.99 2.11
C LEU A 245 -2.50 -7.09 1.84
N ILE A 246 -2.27 -5.79 1.64
CA ILE A 246 -3.28 -4.86 1.15
C ILE A 246 -2.97 -4.45 -0.29
N ASN A 247 -3.98 -4.46 -1.16
CA ASN A 247 -3.80 -3.99 -2.53
C ASN A 247 -4.23 -2.54 -2.68
N SER A 248 -3.59 -1.83 -3.62
CA SER A 248 -3.95 -0.44 -3.91
C SER A 248 -5.11 -0.37 -4.90
N GLY A 249 -6.01 0.61 -4.70
CA GLY A 249 -7.17 0.82 -5.56
C GLY A 249 -6.87 1.33 -6.99
N GLY A 250 -5.62 1.59 -7.33
CA GLY A 250 -5.23 2.08 -8.66
C GLY A 250 -5.52 3.57 -8.89
N ALA A 251 -5.33 4.00 -10.14
CA ALA A 251 -5.71 5.35 -10.59
C ALA A 251 -7.22 5.45 -10.81
N THR A 252 -7.74 6.68 -10.90
CA THR A 252 -9.13 6.94 -11.32
C THR A 252 -9.33 6.57 -12.79
N GLY A 253 -10.48 5.99 -13.09
CA GLY A 253 -10.87 5.54 -14.42
C GLY A 253 -12.36 5.79 -14.70
N SER A 254 -12.87 5.20 -15.76
CA SER A 254 -14.28 5.38 -16.19
C SER A 254 -15.27 4.62 -15.33
N ASN A 255 -14.85 3.57 -14.62
CA ASN A 255 -15.71 2.73 -13.79
C ASN A 255 -15.08 2.36 -12.45
N ASP A 256 -14.76 3.38 -11.67
CA ASP A 256 -14.03 3.24 -10.42
C ASP A 256 -14.71 2.33 -9.39
N PHE A 257 -16.05 2.32 -9.34
CA PHE A 257 -16.78 1.46 -8.42
C PHE A 257 -16.58 -0.02 -8.74
N ALA A 258 -16.82 -0.41 -9.99
CA ALA A 258 -16.65 -1.80 -10.42
C ALA A 258 -15.20 -2.26 -10.26
N GLU A 259 -14.22 -1.41 -10.60
CA GLU A 259 -12.80 -1.73 -10.44
C GLU A 259 -12.41 -1.88 -8.96
N ALA A 260 -12.92 -1.01 -8.08
CA ALA A 260 -12.64 -1.09 -6.65
C ALA A 260 -13.24 -2.35 -6.02
N VAL A 261 -14.51 -2.67 -6.35
CA VAL A 261 -15.18 -3.89 -5.92
C VAL A 261 -14.44 -5.13 -6.45
N ARG A 262 -14.09 -5.14 -7.75
CA ARG A 262 -13.31 -6.25 -8.35
C ARG A 262 -11.97 -6.44 -7.62
N THR A 263 -11.26 -5.36 -7.31
CA THR A 263 -9.99 -5.42 -6.59
C THR A 263 -10.18 -5.98 -5.18
N ALA A 264 -11.25 -5.58 -4.48
CA ALA A 264 -11.59 -6.10 -3.16
C ALA A 264 -11.89 -7.61 -3.19
N VAL A 265 -12.68 -8.07 -4.17
CA VAL A 265 -12.98 -9.49 -4.36
C VAL A 265 -11.71 -10.29 -4.62
N ILE A 266 -10.84 -9.83 -5.52
CA ILE A 266 -9.56 -10.50 -5.82
C ILE A 266 -8.70 -10.59 -4.56
N ASN A 267 -8.52 -9.47 -3.84
CA ASN A 267 -7.71 -9.45 -2.63
C ASN A 267 -8.26 -10.40 -1.56
N LYS A 268 -9.55 -10.32 -1.24
CA LYS A 268 -10.18 -11.17 -0.23
C LYS A 268 -10.09 -12.65 -0.60
N ARG A 269 -10.44 -13.01 -1.82
CA ARG A 269 -10.41 -14.41 -2.29
C ARG A 269 -9.00 -14.98 -2.37
N ALA A 270 -8.01 -14.14 -2.61
CA ALA A 270 -6.61 -14.54 -2.59
C ALA A 270 -6.04 -14.75 -1.17
N GLY A 271 -6.75 -14.36 -0.12
CA GLY A 271 -6.27 -14.39 1.26
C GLY A 271 -5.57 -13.10 1.68
N GLY A 272 -5.80 -11.99 0.96
CA GLY A 272 -5.31 -10.67 1.34
C GLY A 272 -6.08 -10.09 2.54
N SER A 273 -5.52 -9.02 3.10
CA SER A 273 -5.99 -8.41 4.36
C SER A 273 -6.73 -7.08 4.17
N GLY A 274 -7.02 -6.67 2.94
CA GLY A 274 -7.77 -5.43 2.73
C GLY A 274 -7.31 -4.58 1.55
N LEU A 275 -7.87 -3.38 1.47
CA LEU A 275 -7.53 -2.38 0.46
C LEU A 275 -7.10 -1.05 1.06
N ILE A 276 -6.25 -0.37 0.29
CA ILE A 276 -5.87 1.02 0.50
C ILE A 276 -6.23 1.82 -0.74
N SER A 277 -7.24 2.70 -0.64
CA SER A 277 -7.82 3.42 -1.77
C SER A 277 -7.83 4.93 -1.51
N GLY A 278 -7.20 5.71 -2.37
CA GLY A 278 -7.04 7.17 -2.20
C GLY A 278 -7.78 7.95 -3.28
N ARG A 279 -7.13 8.21 -4.42
CA ARG A 279 -7.63 9.09 -5.49
C ARG A 279 -9.05 8.75 -5.94
N LYS A 280 -9.39 7.49 -6.09
CA LYS A 280 -10.74 7.06 -6.45
C LYS A 280 -11.80 7.56 -5.46
N ALA A 281 -11.45 7.83 -4.21
CA ALA A 281 -12.36 8.32 -3.19
C ALA A 281 -12.34 9.86 -3.08
N PHE A 282 -11.17 10.49 -2.95
CA PHE A 282 -11.11 11.93 -2.68
C PHE A 282 -11.15 12.82 -3.94
N GLN A 283 -10.97 12.29 -5.15
CA GLN A 283 -11.12 13.05 -6.40
C GLN A 283 -12.58 13.14 -6.90
N ARG A 284 -13.55 12.90 -6.05
CA ARG A 284 -15.00 12.95 -6.32
C ARG A 284 -15.74 13.65 -5.20
N PRO A 285 -17.04 13.96 -5.36
CA PRO A 285 -17.85 14.50 -4.28
C PRO A 285 -17.78 13.66 -3.01
N PHE A 286 -17.79 14.29 -1.85
CA PHE A 286 -17.61 13.65 -0.54
C PHE A 286 -18.49 12.41 -0.35
N GLU A 287 -19.78 12.53 -0.60
CA GLU A 287 -20.74 11.42 -0.45
C GLU A 287 -20.47 10.24 -1.40
N GLU A 288 -19.96 10.51 -2.58
CA GLU A 288 -19.55 9.45 -3.52
C GLU A 288 -18.28 8.75 -3.06
N GLY A 289 -17.35 9.49 -2.45
CA GLY A 289 -16.16 8.91 -1.81
C GLY A 289 -16.53 7.96 -0.66
N VAL A 290 -17.51 8.36 0.18
CA VAL A 290 -18.05 7.51 1.23
C VAL A 290 -18.69 6.25 0.64
N LYS A 291 -19.54 6.38 -0.38
CA LYS A 291 -20.20 5.25 -1.05
C LYS A 291 -19.17 4.28 -1.66
N LEU A 292 -18.09 4.79 -2.24
CA LEU A 292 -17.02 3.95 -2.79
C LEU A 292 -16.38 3.08 -1.71
N PHE A 293 -16.05 3.66 -0.56
CA PHE A 293 -15.51 2.90 0.56
C PHE A 293 -16.49 1.87 1.08
N HIS A 294 -17.77 2.23 1.21
CA HIS A 294 -18.81 1.28 1.62
C HIS A 294 -18.90 0.10 0.66
N ALA A 295 -18.89 0.33 -0.66
CA ALA A 295 -18.89 -0.74 -1.65
C ALA A 295 -17.69 -1.69 -1.54
N ILE A 296 -16.50 -1.14 -1.26
CA ILE A 296 -15.29 -1.94 -0.97
C ILE A 296 -15.49 -2.76 0.31
N GLN A 297 -15.96 -2.13 1.37
CA GLN A 297 -16.12 -2.75 2.69
C GLN A 297 -17.20 -3.83 2.67
N ASP A 298 -18.29 -3.66 1.90
CA ASP A 298 -19.33 -4.66 1.73
C ASP A 298 -18.79 -5.98 1.19
N VAL A 299 -17.79 -5.95 0.31
CA VAL A 299 -17.10 -7.17 -0.15
C VAL A 299 -16.45 -7.91 1.03
N TYR A 300 -15.77 -7.19 1.91
CA TYR A 300 -15.09 -7.80 3.06
C TYR A 300 -16.07 -8.28 4.13
N LEU A 301 -17.23 -7.63 4.26
CA LEU A 301 -18.29 -8.04 5.18
C LEU A 301 -19.13 -9.20 4.65
N SER A 302 -19.20 -9.41 3.33
CA SER A 302 -19.98 -10.48 2.73
C SER A 302 -19.45 -11.85 3.08
N GLU A 303 -20.26 -12.71 3.68
CA GLU A 303 -19.94 -14.10 3.98
C GLU A 303 -19.88 -15.00 2.73
N GLU A 304 -20.49 -14.56 1.62
CA GLU A 304 -20.46 -15.26 0.33
C GLU A 304 -19.12 -15.15 -0.39
N VAL A 305 -18.36 -14.09 -0.12
CA VAL A 305 -17.03 -13.88 -0.70
C VAL A 305 -15.99 -14.50 0.23
N THR A 306 -15.69 -15.76 0.00
CA THR A 306 -14.72 -16.54 0.80
C THR A 306 -13.34 -16.60 0.15
N ILE A 307 -12.33 -17.03 0.91
CA ILE A 307 -11.01 -17.39 0.35
C ILE A 307 -11.21 -18.59 -0.58
N ALA A 308 -10.67 -18.51 -1.80
CA ALA A 308 -10.81 -19.56 -2.81
C ALA A 308 -9.82 -20.71 -2.61
#